data_948aea1fe2c0e8a48c8fe31144fe90fb
#
_entry.id   948aea1fe2c0e8a48c8fe31144fe90fb
#
_cell.length_a   1.000
_cell.length_b   1.000
_cell.length_c   1.000
_cell.angle_alpha   90.00
_cell.angle_beta   90.00
_cell.angle_gamma   90.00
#
_symmetry.space_group_name_H-M   'P 1'
#
loop_
_entity.id
_entity.type
_entity.pdbx_description
1 polymer ?
#
loop_
_entity_poly.entity_id
_entity_poly.type
_entity_poly.pdbx_seq_one_letter_code
_entity_poly.pdbx_strand_id
1 'polypeptide(L)'
;MISNLIFLIKIVRVFKEYDILKLIINSVKFKFLFIIFTEIVSFGVSTLKDLSNSSDGTRIAKAMDKLGPSFIKLGQLISTRPDIIGNEIAEDMSLLRDNLPPFPRSEAIKIIETEFGKNINVVFENFSEPVAAASIAQVHFADIYIDK
;
A
#
# COMPACT_ATOMS: atom_id res chain seq x y z
N MET A 1 -6.22 19.61 -10.14
CA MET A 1 -5.39 20.33 -9.14
C MET A 1 -5.82 20.01 -7.70
N ILE A 2 -7.09 20.11 -7.34
CA ILE A 2 -7.62 19.79 -5.98
C ILE A 2 -7.36 18.33 -5.61
N SER A 3 -7.51 17.36 -6.53
CA SER A 3 -7.25 15.93 -6.30
C SER A 3 -5.81 15.65 -5.86
N ASN A 4 -4.83 16.32 -6.49
CA ASN A 4 -3.41 16.13 -6.14
C ASN A 4 -3.07 16.70 -4.76
N LEU A 5 -3.73 17.80 -4.37
CA LEU A 5 -3.56 18.40 -3.04
C LEU A 5 -4.12 17.47 -1.95
N ILE A 6 -5.32 16.92 -2.15
CA ILE A 6 -5.94 15.97 -1.23
C ILE A 6 -5.04 14.72 -1.07
N PHE A 7 -4.46 14.24 -2.16
CA PHE A 7 -3.56 13.10 -2.14
C PHE A 7 -2.26 13.40 -1.36
N LEU A 8 -1.67 14.58 -1.55
CA LEU A 8 -0.51 15.02 -0.78
C LEU A 8 -0.80 15.10 0.72
N ILE A 9 -1.96 15.67 1.07
CA ILE A 9 -2.43 15.71 2.47
C ILE A 9 -2.54 14.30 3.05
N LYS A 10 -3.10 13.35 2.31
CA LYS A 10 -3.20 11.94 2.74
C LYS A 10 -1.82 11.36 3.03
N ILE A 11 -0.83 11.58 2.16
CA ILE A 11 0.55 11.08 2.35
C ILE A 11 1.14 11.65 3.64
N VAL A 12 1.07 12.97 3.85
CA VAL A 12 1.62 13.63 5.05
C VAL A 12 0.97 13.09 6.33
N ARG A 13 -0.35 12.88 6.33
CA ARG A 13 -1.10 12.33 7.47
C ARG A 13 -0.68 10.90 7.79
N VAL A 14 -0.55 10.05 6.79
CA VAL A 14 -0.06 8.68 6.95
C VAL A 14 1.38 8.68 7.48
N PHE A 15 2.26 9.50 6.93
CA PHE A 15 3.65 9.59 7.38
C PHE A 15 3.77 10.06 8.84
N LYS A 16 2.88 10.95 9.29
CA LYS A 16 2.81 11.33 10.72
C LYS A 16 2.32 10.18 11.58
N GLU A 17 1.25 9.52 11.19
CA GLU A 17 0.66 8.39 11.90
C GLU A 17 1.68 7.26 12.15
N TYR A 18 2.53 6.99 11.16
CA TYR A 18 3.59 5.96 11.24
C TYR A 18 4.96 6.49 11.70
N ASP A 19 5.02 7.75 12.18
CA ASP A 19 6.23 8.41 12.71
C ASP A 19 7.41 8.51 11.72
N ILE A 20 7.11 8.49 10.41
CA ILE A 20 8.11 8.56 9.34
C ILE A 20 8.64 9.99 9.15
N LEU A 21 7.83 11.02 9.48
CA LEU A 21 8.23 12.42 9.31
C LEU A 21 9.52 12.76 10.04
N LYS A 22 9.80 12.11 11.18
CA LYS A 22 11.04 12.30 11.95
C LYS A 22 12.28 11.88 11.16
N LEU A 23 12.18 10.81 10.36
CA LEU A 23 13.29 10.33 9.52
C LEU A 23 13.62 11.34 8.43
N ILE A 24 12.60 12.01 7.88
CA ILE A 24 12.72 12.97 6.79
C ILE A 24 13.22 14.33 7.28
N ILE A 25 12.78 14.79 8.46
CA ILE A 25 13.08 16.13 8.99
C ILE A 25 14.59 16.40 9.01
N ASN A 26 15.40 15.40 9.35
CA ASN A 26 16.86 15.57 9.41
C ASN A 26 17.51 15.86 8.06
N SER A 27 16.86 15.47 6.97
CA SER A 27 17.35 15.64 5.59
C SER A 27 16.83 16.93 4.92
N VAL A 28 15.88 17.64 5.57
CA VAL A 28 15.27 18.84 4.97
C VAL A 28 16.03 20.12 5.33
N LYS A 29 16.33 20.92 4.33
CA LYS A 29 17.10 22.18 4.48
C LYS A 29 16.36 23.25 5.32
N PHE A 30 15.04 23.33 5.20
CA PHE A 30 14.17 24.26 5.94
C PHE A 30 13.32 23.53 6.99
N LYS A 31 13.96 22.91 7.97
CA LYS A 31 13.31 22.07 8.99
C LYS A 31 12.12 22.75 9.68
N PHE A 32 12.25 24.02 10.07
CA PHE A 32 11.22 24.73 10.81
C PHE A 32 9.92 24.92 9.99
N LEU A 33 10.04 25.36 8.74
CA LEU A 33 8.88 25.51 7.85
C LEU A 33 8.24 24.16 7.53
N PHE A 34 9.05 23.11 7.35
CA PHE A 34 8.57 21.75 7.11
C PHE A 34 7.78 21.23 8.32
N ILE A 35 8.27 21.44 9.55
CA ILE A 35 7.57 21.04 10.78
C ILE A 35 6.22 21.76 10.88
N ILE A 36 6.18 23.08 10.72
CA ILE A 36 4.93 23.84 10.76
C ILE A 36 3.94 23.34 9.71
N PHE A 37 4.40 23.16 8.48
CA PHE A 37 3.56 22.64 7.39
C PHE A 37 2.99 21.26 7.72
N THR A 38 3.81 20.33 8.17
CA THR A 38 3.37 18.98 8.50
C THR A 38 2.41 18.95 9.69
N GLU A 39 2.60 19.80 10.71
CA GLU A 39 1.68 19.92 11.85
C GLU A 39 0.31 20.47 11.44
N ILE A 40 0.27 21.48 10.58
CA ILE A 40 -0.99 22.04 10.07
C ILE A 40 -1.75 21.00 9.24
N VAL A 41 -1.07 20.34 8.32
CA VAL A 41 -1.67 19.37 7.38
C VAL A 41 -2.14 18.10 8.09
N SER A 42 -1.43 17.68 9.12
CA SER A 42 -1.73 16.47 9.89
C SER A 42 -2.43 16.75 11.22
N PHE A 43 -3.04 17.92 11.38
CA PHE A 43 -3.80 18.27 12.58
C PHE A 43 -4.83 17.19 12.93
N GLY A 44 -4.85 16.79 14.21
CA GLY A 44 -5.71 15.72 14.73
C GLY A 44 -5.26 14.28 14.42
N VAL A 45 -4.09 14.10 13.78
CA VAL A 45 -3.49 12.76 13.59
C VAL A 45 -2.53 12.46 14.73
N SER A 46 -2.76 11.36 15.43
CA SER A 46 -1.87 10.85 16.46
C SER A 46 -0.99 9.73 15.91
N THR A 47 0.23 9.63 16.39
CA THR A 47 1.12 8.50 16.09
C THR A 47 0.57 7.22 16.70
N LEU A 48 0.63 6.11 15.98
CA LEU A 48 0.20 4.80 16.46
C LEU A 48 1.10 4.30 17.58
N LYS A 49 0.53 4.06 18.76
CA LYS A 49 1.26 3.60 19.93
C LYS A 49 1.91 2.23 19.74
N ASP A 50 1.26 1.35 18.99
CA ASP A 50 1.74 -0.02 18.72
C ASP A 50 3.02 -0.07 17.88
N LEU A 51 3.41 1.07 17.29
CA LEU A 51 4.62 1.16 16.45
C LEU A 51 5.85 1.67 17.22
N SER A 52 5.72 1.99 18.51
CA SER A 52 6.83 2.51 19.31
C SER A 52 8.05 1.56 19.37
N ASN A 53 7.81 0.26 19.26
CA ASN A 53 8.84 -0.80 19.26
C ASN A 53 9.13 -1.36 17.86
N SER A 54 8.54 -0.79 16.80
CA SER A 54 8.78 -1.23 15.43
C SER A 54 10.01 -0.53 14.84
N SER A 55 10.77 -1.25 14.02
CA SER A 55 11.87 -0.68 13.25
C SER A 55 11.40 0.37 12.23
N ASP A 56 12.31 1.21 11.77
CA ASP A 56 12.01 2.23 10.77
C ASP A 56 11.52 1.62 9.46
N GLY A 57 12.11 0.52 9.01
CA GLY A 57 11.70 -0.21 7.80
C GLY A 57 10.28 -0.77 7.92
N THR A 58 9.94 -1.35 9.07
CA THR A 58 8.59 -1.85 9.36
C THR A 58 7.55 -0.70 9.35
N ARG A 59 7.87 0.45 9.91
CA ARG A 59 6.98 1.63 9.90
C ARG A 59 6.76 2.16 8.49
N ILE A 60 7.83 2.28 7.70
CA ILE A 60 7.77 2.70 6.30
C ILE A 60 6.91 1.74 5.50
N ALA A 61 7.12 0.45 5.63
CA ALA A 61 6.39 -0.57 4.89
C ALA A 61 4.88 -0.55 5.20
N LYS A 62 4.49 -0.47 6.48
CA LYS A 62 3.07 -0.34 6.88
C LYS A 62 2.43 0.96 6.38
N ALA A 63 3.18 2.06 6.34
CA ALA A 63 2.68 3.31 5.78
C ALA A 63 2.45 3.20 4.26
N MET A 64 3.36 2.54 3.53
CA MET A 64 3.20 2.29 2.10
C MET A 64 2.00 1.39 1.80
N ASP A 65 1.78 0.35 2.61
CA ASP A 65 0.59 -0.50 2.52
C ASP A 65 -0.69 0.32 2.69
N LYS A 66 -0.77 1.15 3.72
CA LYS A 66 -1.91 2.05 3.96
C LYS A 66 -2.16 3.06 2.84
N LEU A 67 -1.11 3.51 2.17
CA LEU A 67 -1.21 4.43 1.02
C LEU A 67 -1.73 3.75 -0.25
N GLY A 68 -1.55 2.43 -0.34
CA GLY A 68 -2.13 1.58 -1.39
C GLY A 68 -1.15 1.08 -2.45
N PRO A 69 -1.63 0.40 -3.49
CA PRO A 69 -0.82 -0.43 -4.39
C PRO A 69 0.36 0.28 -5.06
N SER A 70 0.20 1.54 -5.45
CA SER A 70 1.29 2.32 -6.06
C SER A 70 2.46 2.53 -5.09
N PHE A 71 2.16 2.76 -3.80
CA PHE A 71 3.19 2.91 -2.77
C PHE A 71 3.80 1.58 -2.36
N ILE A 72 3.02 0.50 -2.33
CA ILE A 72 3.53 -0.87 -2.14
C ILE A 72 4.56 -1.17 -3.22
N LYS A 73 4.23 -0.88 -4.49
CA LYS A 73 5.15 -1.09 -5.62
C LYS A 73 6.41 -0.24 -5.53
N LEU A 74 6.28 1.01 -5.09
CA LEU A 74 7.42 1.88 -4.81
C LEU A 74 8.29 1.30 -3.68
N GLY A 75 7.67 0.85 -2.59
CA GLY A 75 8.37 0.20 -1.47
C GLY A 75 9.12 -1.06 -1.88
N GLN A 76 8.50 -1.89 -2.71
CA GLN A 76 9.16 -3.07 -3.31
C GLN A 76 10.38 -2.68 -4.13
N LEU A 77 10.29 -1.63 -4.94
CA LEU A 77 11.42 -1.13 -5.74
C LEU A 77 12.55 -0.59 -4.84
N ILE A 78 12.21 0.23 -3.84
CA ILE A 78 13.19 0.83 -2.94
C ILE A 78 13.86 -0.24 -2.06
N SER A 79 13.14 -1.28 -1.62
CA SER A 79 13.72 -2.37 -0.83
C SER A 79 14.78 -3.20 -1.56
N THR A 80 14.85 -3.11 -2.90
CA THR A 80 15.93 -3.73 -3.68
C THR A 80 17.19 -2.86 -3.75
N ARG A 81 17.17 -1.68 -3.12
CA ARG A 81 18.26 -0.69 -3.18
C ARG A 81 18.80 -0.38 -1.77
N PRO A 82 19.45 -1.34 -1.10
CA PRO A 82 20.06 -1.14 0.22
C PRO A 82 21.15 -0.06 0.21
N ASP A 83 21.73 0.23 -0.94
CA ASP A 83 22.66 1.31 -1.15
C ASP A 83 22.05 2.71 -0.93
N ILE A 84 20.74 2.85 -1.07
CA ILE A 84 20.01 4.12 -0.85
C ILE A 84 19.43 4.22 0.56
N ILE A 85 18.82 3.15 1.06
CA ILE A 85 18.03 3.18 2.31
C ILE A 85 18.70 2.47 3.48
N GLY A 86 19.84 1.81 3.26
CA GLY A 86 20.53 0.97 4.23
C GLY A 86 19.99 -0.45 4.30
N ASN A 87 20.84 -1.38 4.74
CA ASN A 87 20.52 -2.83 4.74
C ASN A 87 19.34 -3.15 5.68
N GLU A 88 19.31 -2.57 6.86
CA GLU A 88 18.29 -2.83 7.87
C GLU A 88 16.87 -2.47 7.38
N ILE A 89 16.72 -1.25 6.84
CA ILE A 89 15.44 -0.81 6.28
C ILE A 89 15.04 -1.65 5.07
N ALA A 90 16.01 -2.00 4.19
CA ALA A 90 15.77 -2.81 3.01
C ALA A 90 15.28 -4.21 3.37
N GLU A 91 15.88 -4.84 4.38
CA GLU A 91 15.50 -6.16 4.90
C GLU A 91 14.08 -6.14 5.47
N ASP A 92 13.79 -5.20 6.37
CA ASP A 92 12.47 -5.03 6.96
C ASP A 92 11.38 -4.82 5.91
N MET A 93 11.65 -3.96 4.92
CA MET A 93 10.71 -3.71 3.82
C MET A 93 10.55 -4.92 2.90
N SER A 94 11.55 -5.81 2.82
CA SER A 94 11.47 -7.03 2.03
C SER A 94 10.51 -8.05 2.62
N LEU A 95 10.42 -8.14 3.94
CA LEU A 95 9.50 -9.05 4.64
C LEU A 95 8.02 -8.78 4.36
N LEU A 96 7.68 -7.56 3.94
CA LEU A 96 6.31 -7.17 3.62
C LEU A 96 5.90 -7.43 2.16
N ARG A 97 6.84 -7.92 1.32
CA ARG A 97 6.57 -8.18 -0.10
C ARG A 97 5.69 -9.40 -0.34
N ASP A 98 5.69 -10.36 0.59
CA ASP A 98 5.21 -11.70 0.32
C ASP A 98 3.84 -12.03 0.92
N ASN A 99 3.21 -11.11 1.67
CA ASN A 99 1.97 -11.38 2.41
C ASN A 99 0.90 -10.30 2.23
N LEU A 100 0.53 -10.01 0.99
CA LEU A 100 -0.67 -9.20 0.77
C LEU A 100 -1.91 -10.10 0.92
N PRO A 101 -2.82 -9.81 1.87
CA PRO A 101 -4.05 -10.58 1.97
C PRO A 101 -4.88 -10.38 0.69
N PRO A 102 -5.46 -11.44 0.14
CA PRO A 102 -6.38 -11.31 -0.97
C PRO A 102 -7.61 -10.49 -0.56
N PHE A 103 -8.15 -9.71 -1.50
CA PHE A 103 -9.46 -9.10 -1.30
C PHE A 103 -10.58 -10.16 -1.46
N PRO A 104 -11.76 -9.93 -0.86
CA PRO A 104 -12.85 -10.92 -0.87
C PRO A 104 -13.23 -11.36 -2.30
N ARG A 105 -13.50 -12.66 -2.48
CA ARG A 105 -13.98 -13.22 -3.75
C ARG A 105 -15.18 -12.46 -4.32
N SER A 106 -16.09 -11.99 -3.45
CA SER A 106 -17.24 -11.20 -3.87
C SER A 106 -16.89 -9.88 -4.56
N GLU A 107 -15.76 -9.28 -4.20
CA GLU A 107 -15.24 -8.08 -4.86
C GLU A 107 -14.63 -8.42 -6.22
N ALA A 108 -13.88 -9.53 -6.31
CA ALA A 108 -13.36 -10.04 -7.58
C ALA A 108 -14.50 -10.29 -8.58
N ILE A 109 -15.58 -10.92 -8.14
CA ILE A 109 -16.77 -11.17 -8.96
C ILE A 109 -17.35 -9.85 -9.48
N LYS A 110 -17.55 -8.85 -8.63
CA LYS A 110 -18.08 -7.54 -9.05
C LYS A 110 -17.20 -6.86 -10.10
N ILE A 111 -15.88 -6.93 -9.95
CA ILE A 111 -14.94 -6.37 -10.92
C ILE A 111 -15.10 -7.08 -12.27
N ILE A 112 -15.11 -8.41 -12.26
CA ILE A 112 -15.25 -9.21 -13.47
C ILE A 112 -16.60 -8.94 -14.17
N GLU A 113 -17.70 -8.93 -13.42
CA GLU A 113 -19.03 -8.65 -13.96
C GLU A 113 -19.13 -7.24 -14.55
N THR A 114 -18.46 -6.27 -13.94
CA THR A 114 -18.41 -4.89 -14.43
C THR A 114 -17.65 -4.80 -15.74
N GLU A 115 -16.46 -5.43 -15.81
CA GLU A 115 -15.59 -5.39 -17.00
C GLU A 115 -16.18 -6.18 -18.19
N PHE A 116 -16.78 -7.35 -17.93
CA PHE A 116 -17.39 -8.17 -18.98
C PHE A 116 -18.82 -7.77 -19.33
N GLY A 117 -19.50 -6.98 -18.49
CA GLY A 117 -20.90 -6.63 -18.65
C GLY A 117 -21.84 -7.83 -18.56
N LYS A 118 -21.44 -8.90 -17.91
CA LYS A 118 -22.15 -10.19 -17.80
C LYS A 118 -22.03 -10.76 -16.40
N ASN A 119 -23.00 -11.57 -16.00
CA ASN A 119 -22.93 -12.31 -14.75
C ASN A 119 -21.76 -13.31 -14.76
N ILE A 120 -21.07 -13.48 -13.63
CA ILE A 120 -19.90 -14.36 -13.48
C ILE A 120 -20.18 -15.79 -13.96
N ASN A 121 -21.36 -16.32 -13.70
CA ASN A 121 -21.76 -17.69 -14.08
C ASN A 121 -21.98 -17.86 -15.60
N VAL A 122 -22.04 -16.76 -16.35
CA VAL A 122 -22.07 -16.80 -17.84
C VAL A 122 -20.65 -16.76 -18.40
N VAL A 123 -19.70 -16.19 -17.64
CA VAL A 123 -18.30 -16.03 -18.07
C VAL A 123 -17.48 -17.25 -17.66
N PHE A 124 -17.65 -17.69 -16.41
CA PHE A 124 -16.88 -18.77 -15.80
C PHE A 124 -17.77 -19.76 -15.04
N GLU A 125 -17.38 -21.02 -15.08
CA GLU A 125 -17.86 -22.06 -14.20
C GLU A 125 -16.87 -22.28 -13.06
N ASN A 126 -17.36 -22.67 -11.87
CA ASN A 126 -16.51 -23.01 -10.71
C ASN A 126 -15.44 -21.96 -10.33
N PHE A 127 -15.81 -20.69 -10.35
CA PHE A 127 -14.87 -19.62 -9.94
C PHE A 127 -14.45 -19.79 -8.49
N SER A 128 -13.14 -20.01 -8.25
CA SER A 128 -12.59 -20.39 -6.93
C SER A 128 -12.44 -19.20 -5.96
N GLU A 129 -12.13 -19.50 -4.70
CA GLU A 129 -11.47 -18.55 -3.81
C GLU A 129 -10.07 -18.18 -4.36
N PRO A 130 -9.48 -17.04 -3.95
CA PRO A 130 -8.17 -16.64 -4.42
C PRO A 130 -7.10 -17.65 -4.00
N VAL A 131 -6.28 -18.06 -4.94
CA VAL A 131 -5.16 -19.01 -4.71
C VAL A 131 -3.83 -18.31 -4.53
N ALA A 132 -3.72 -17.06 -4.98
CA ALA A 132 -2.58 -16.19 -4.77
C ALA A 132 -3.02 -14.73 -4.86
N ALA A 133 -2.30 -13.85 -4.18
CA ALA A 133 -2.50 -12.41 -4.24
C ALA A 133 -1.17 -11.68 -4.41
N ALA A 134 -1.23 -10.55 -5.11
CA ALA A 134 -0.11 -9.65 -5.32
C ALA A 134 -0.57 -8.20 -5.18
N SER A 135 0.35 -7.24 -5.23
CA SER A 135 0.08 -5.82 -5.01
C SER A 135 -0.90 -5.18 -6.01
N ILE A 136 -1.14 -5.79 -7.14
CA ILE A 136 -1.98 -5.25 -8.23
C ILE A 136 -3.06 -6.22 -8.70
N ALA A 137 -3.04 -7.47 -8.27
CA ALA A 137 -3.97 -8.50 -8.73
C ALA A 137 -4.02 -9.69 -7.77
N GLN A 138 -5.04 -10.50 -7.91
CA GLN A 138 -5.10 -11.84 -7.33
C GLN A 138 -5.46 -12.87 -8.39
N VAL A 139 -5.14 -14.14 -8.12
CA VAL A 139 -5.34 -15.25 -9.03
C VAL A 139 -6.44 -16.15 -8.51
N HIS A 140 -7.33 -16.57 -9.38
CA HIS A 140 -8.39 -17.53 -9.12
C HIS A 140 -8.34 -18.65 -10.16
N PHE A 141 -8.73 -19.84 -9.79
CA PHE A 141 -9.08 -20.87 -10.76
C PHE A 141 -10.53 -20.68 -11.20
N ALA A 142 -10.78 -20.95 -12.46
CA ALA A 142 -12.13 -20.99 -13.01
C ALA A 142 -12.17 -21.92 -14.22
N ASP A 143 -13.31 -22.56 -14.44
CA ASP A 143 -13.56 -23.33 -15.65
C ASP A 143 -14.21 -22.40 -16.68
N ILE A 144 -13.88 -22.59 -17.95
CA ILE A 144 -14.51 -21.87 -19.07
C ILE A 144 -15.49 -22.78 -19.81
N TYR A 145 -16.60 -22.22 -20.27
CA TYR A 145 -17.48 -22.92 -21.19
C TYR A 145 -16.80 -23.03 -22.55
N ILE A 146 -16.58 -24.23 -23.02
CA ILE A 146 -16.07 -24.51 -24.38
C ILE A 146 -17.29 -24.89 -25.22
N ASP A 147 -17.73 -23.99 -26.08
CA ASP A 147 -18.71 -24.33 -27.10
C ASP A 147 -18.08 -25.40 -28.05
N LYS A 148 -18.71 -26.56 -28.12
CA LYS A 148 -18.32 -27.63 -29.03
C LYS A 148 -18.90 -27.38 -30.43
#